data_ed959251d1461f9bc6d635568c3d2397
#
_entry.id   ed959251d1461f9bc6d635568c3d2397
#
_cell.length_a   1.000
_cell.length_b   1.000
_cell.length_c   1.000
_cell.angle_alpha   90.00
_cell.angle_beta   90.00
_cell.angle_gamma   90.00
#
_symmetry.space_group_name_H-M   'P 1'
#
loop_
_entity.id
_entity.type
_entity.pdbx_description
1 polymer ?
#
loop_
_entity_poly.entity_id
_entity_poly.type
_entity_poly.pdbx_seq_one_letter_code
_entity_poly.pdbx_strand_id
1 'polypeptide(L)'
;MIAQKDKFPGQLSGGQQQRVAIARALSMDPIVMLFDEPTSALDPEMVGEVLDVMVKLANEGMTMCCVTHEMGFARKVSNRVIFMDQGRIIEDCTRDEFFGNPDARSTRAKDFLSKILPG
;
A
#
# COMPACT_ATOMS: atom_id res chain seq x y z
N MET A 1 23.50 3.43 8.15
CA MET A 1 23.44 2.37 7.13
C MET A 1 24.80 1.69 6.88
N ILE A 2 25.84 2.23 7.41
CA ILE A 2 27.17 1.59 7.25
C ILE A 2 27.16 0.16 7.76
N ALA A 3 26.52 -0.10 8.89
CA ALA A 3 26.42 -1.43 9.47
C ALA A 3 25.68 -2.42 8.58
N GLN A 4 24.88 -1.96 7.62
CA GLN A 4 24.09 -2.79 6.72
C GLN A 4 24.89 -3.25 5.49
N LYS A 5 25.89 -2.49 5.15
CA LYS A 5 26.67 -2.66 3.93
C LYS A 5 27.40 -4.00 3.89
N ASP A 6 27.83 -4.50 5.03
CA ASP A 6 28.56 -5.75 5.13
C ASP A 6 27.66 -6.95 5.45
N LYS A 7 26.35 -6.76 5.51
CA LYS A 7 25.40 -7.83 5.78
C LYS A 7 24.92 -8.49 4.49
N PHE A 8 24.68 -9.78 4.55
CA PHE A 8 24.01 -10.49 3.47
C PHE A 8 22.55 -10.02 3.41
N PRO A 9 21.92 -10.09 2.21
CA PRO A 9 20.52 -9.66 2.06
C PRO A 9 19.57 -10.28 3.09
N GLY A 10 19.78 -11.53 3.49
CA GLY A 10 18.95 -12.20 4.48
C GLY A 10 19.09 -11.65 5.90
N GLN A 11 20.09 -10.82 6.16
CA GLN A 11 20.33 -10.22 7.46
C GLN A 11 19.72 -8.82 7.60
N LEU A 12 19.18 -8.29 6.50
CA LEU A 12 18.50 -6.98 6.53
C LEU A 12 17.14 -7.14 7.17
N SER A 13 16.64 -6.04 7.79
CA SER A 13 15.28 -6.02 8.31
C SER A 13 14.27 -6.18 7.16
N GLY A 14 13.05 -6.57 7.49
CA GLY A 14 11.97 -6.70 6.50
C GLY A 14 11.72 -5.41 5.73
N GLY A 15 11.73 -4.26 6.45
CA GLY A 15 11.53 -2.95 5.83
C GLY A 15 12.67 -2.58 4.90
N GLN A 16 13.91 -2.89 5.29
CA GLN A 16 15.08 -2.66 4.45
C GLN A 16 15.07 -3.52 3.21
N GLN A 17 14.71 -4.79 3.35
CA GLN A 17 14.56 -5.70 2.21
C GLN A 17 13.50 -5.19 1.23
N GLN A 18 12.40 -4.68 1.75
CA GLN A 18 11.32 -4.16 0.93
C GLN A 18 11.75 -2.91 0.17
N ARG A 19 12.48 -2.00 0.83
CA ARG A 19 13.00 -0.81 0.17
C ARG A 19 14.01 -1.16 -0.92
N VAL A 20 14.85 -2.17 -0.69
CA VAL A 20 15.79 -2.66 -1.70
C VAL A 20 15.03 -3.24 -2.90
N ALA A 21 13.98 -4.01 -2.64
CA ALA A 21 13.16 -4.58 -3.71
C ALA A 21 12.51 -3.48 -4.56
N ILE A 22 11.99 -2.43 -3.91
CA ILE A 22 11.42 -1.28 -4.62
C ILE A 22 12.49 -0.58 -5.47
N ALA A 23 13.68 -0.36 -4.92
CA ALA A 23 14.77 0.27 -5.65
C ALA A 23 15.18 -0.54 -6.88
N ARG A 24 15.23 -1.88 -6.74
CA ARG A 24 15.55 -2.75 -7.87
C ARG A 24 14.49 -2.68 -8.97
N ALA A 25 13.22 -2.67 -8.57
CA ALA A 25 12.14 -2.55 -9.52
C ALA A 25 12.21 -1.20 -10.27
N LEU A 26 12.50 -0.13 -9.55
CA LEU A 26 12.63 1.20 -10.14
C LEU A 26 13.80 1.30 -11.12
N SER A 27 14.88 0.55 -10.88
CA SER A 27 16.05 0.58 -11.76
C SER A 27 15.74 0.03 -13.15
N MET A 28 14.63 -0.67 -13.32
CA MET A 28 14.17 -1.18 -14.62
C MET A 28 13.33 -0.16 -15.38
N ASP A 29 13.15 1.04 -14.83
CA ASP A 29 12.36 2.11 -15.40
C ASP A 29 10.95 1.65 -15.79
N PRO A 30 10.14 1.18 -14.81
CA PRO A 30 8.86 0.57 -15.11
C PRO A 30 7.80 1.60 -15.49
N ILE A 31 6.83 1.17 -16.29
CA ILE A 31 5.65 1.97 -16.61
C ILE A 31 4.66 1.93 -15.45
N VAL A 32 4.54 0.75 -14.81
CA VAL A 32 3.64 0.55 -13.68
C VAL A 32 4.34 -0.32 -12.63
N MET A 33 4.08 -0.06 -11.37
CA MET A 33 4.57 -0.89 -10.26
C MET A 33 3.41 -1.57 -9.56
N LEU A 34 3.60 -2.85 -9.26
CA LEU A 34 2.61 -3.66 -8.55
C LEU A 34 3.12 -3.98 -7.15
N PHE A 35 2.29 -3.70 -6.15
CA PHE A 35 2.61 -3.99 -4.76
C PHE A 35 1.53 -4.92 -4.20
N ASP A 36 1.93 -6.06 -3.68
CA ASP A 36 1.02 -7.02 -3.08
C ASP A 36 1.29 -7.10 -1.58
N GLU A 37 0.48 -6.38 -0.81
CA GLU A 37 0.58 -6.29 0.65
C GLU A 37 2.01 -6.03 1.12
N PRO A 38 2.64 -4.93 0.69
CA PRO A 38 4.06 -4.71 0.92
C PRO A 38 4.45 -4.54 2.38
N THR A 39 3.49 -4.31 3.28
CA THR A 39 3.75 -4.10 4.69
C THR A 39 3.24 -5.24 5.58
N SER A 40 2.63 -6.27 5.03
CA SER A 40 1.90 -7.29 5.81
C SER A 40 2.79 -8.09 6.76
N ALA A 41 4.05 -8.27 6.43
CA ALA A 41 4.99 -9.06 7.24
C ALA A 41 5.97 -8.18 8.03
N LEU A 42 5.73 -6.88 8.10
CA LEU A 42 6.65 -5.94 8.73
C LEU A 42 6.21 -5.56 10.14
N ASP A 43 7.17 -5.25 11.01
CA ASP A 43 6.91 -4.63 12.30
C ASP A 43 6.32 -3.24 12.10
N PRO A 44 5.47 -2.76 13.02
CA PRO A 44 4.85 -1.43 12.89
C PRO A 44 5.84 -0.29 12.64
N GLU A 45 7.04 -0.38 13.22
CA GLU A 45 8.07 0.64 13.03
C GLU A 45 8.55 0.73 11.58
N MET A 46 8.54 -0.39 10.88
CA MET A 46 9.02 -0.48 9.51
C MET A 46 7.95 -0.17 8.49
N VAL A 47 6.69 -0.36 8.86
CA VAL A 47 5.55 -0.08 7.99
C VAL A 47 5.59 1.37 7.51
N GLY A 48 5.79 2.31 8.43
CA GLY A 48 5.84 3.73 8.10
C GLY A 48 6.92 4.06 7.09
N GLU A 49 8.10 3.46 7.23
CA GLU A 49 9.22 3.71 6.32
C GLU A 49 8.91 3.26 4.90
N VAL A 50 8.31 2.09 4.75
CA VAL A 50 7.94 1.56 3.44
C VAL A 50 6.82 2.38 2.82
N LEU A 51 5.80 2.73 3.61
CA LEU A 51 4.71 3.55 3.12
C LEU A 51 5.17 4.95 2.70
N ASP A 52 6.13 5.53 3.40
CA ASP A 52 6.68 6.84 3.03
C ASP A 52 7.34 6.80 1.66
N VAL A 53 8.06 5.72 1.35
CA VAL A 53 8.66 5.54 0.03
C VAL A 53 7.56 5.45 -1.03
N MET A 54 6.51 4.71 -0.75
CA MET A 54 5.39 4.54 -1.69
C MET A 54 4.63 5.84 -1.91
N VAL A 55 4.42 6.63 -0.86
CA VAL A 55 3.81 7.95 -0.97
C VAL A 55 4.64 8.86 -1.86
N LYS A 56 5.95 8.84 -1.68
CA LYS A 56 6.87 9.63 -2.48
C LYS A 56 6.77 9.26 -3.97
N LEU A 57 6.71 7.96 -4.27
CA LEU A 57 6.55 7.48 -5.64
C LEU A 57 5.22 7.93 -6.24
N ALA A 58 4.14 7.87 -5.47
CA ALA A 58 2.84 8.32 -5.92
C ALA A 58 2.86 9.81 -6.24
N ASN A 59 3.51 10.61 -5.39
CA ASN A 59 3.61 12.05 -5.59
C ASN A 59 4.48 12.41 -6.81
N GLU A 60 5.40 11.54 -7.18
CA GLU A 60 6.22 11.71 -8.38
C GLU A 60 5.50 11.27 -9.66
N GLY A 61 4.27 10.80 -9.55
CA GLY A 61 3.47 10.42 -10.71
C GLY A 61 3.61 8.98 -11.18
N MET A 62 4.23 8.13 -10.35
CA MET A 62 4.36 6.70 -10.69
C MET A 62 3.00 6.03 -10.68
N THR A 63 2.67 5.31 -11.76
CA THR A 63 1.46 4.51 -11.81
C THR A 63 1.65 3.26 -10.97
N MET A 64 0.76 3.03 -10.01
CA MET A 64 0.88 1.92 -9.07
C MET A 64 -0.45 1.22 -8.89
N CYS A 65 -0.38 -0.09 -8.72
CA CYS A 65 -1.49 -0.91 -8.27
C CYS A 65 -1.08 -1.57 -6.96
N CYS A 66 -1.79 -1.29 -5.88
CA CYS A 66 -1.44 -1.77 -4.55
C CYS A 66 -2.56 -2.59 -3.96
N VAL A 67 -2.23 -3.82 -3.55
CA VAL A 67 -3.12 -4.62 -2.68
C VAL A 67 -2.67 -4.34 -1.27
N THR A 68 -3.54 -3.76 -0.44
CA THR A 68 -3.14 -3.32 0.89
C THR A 68 -4.31 -3.27 1.86
N HIS A 69 -4.01 -3.44 3.14
CA HIS A 69 -4.93 -3.19 4.25
C HIS A 69 -4.63 -1.85 4.93
N GLU A 70 -3.63 -1.13 4.44
CA GLU A 70 -3.22 0.16 5.00
C GLU A 70 -4.13 1.26 4.49
N MET A 71 -5.25 1.46 5.18
CA MET A 71 -6.29 2.38 4.72
C MET A 71 -5.89 3.85 4.79
N GLY A 72 -5.06 4.23 5.75
CA GLY A 72 -4.53 5.58 5.80
C GLY A 72 -3.71 5.92 4.56
N PHE A 73 -2.88 4.99 4.12
CA PHE A 73 -2.11 5.12 2.89
C PHE A 73 -3.02 5.19 1.67
N ALA A 74 -3.98 4.26 1.55
CA ALA A 74 -4.90 4.23 0.43
C ALA A 74 -5.71 5.52 0.32
N ARG A 75 -6.21 6.02 1.45
CA ARG A 75 -6.97 7.26 1.50
C ARG A 75 -6.13 8.46 1.07
N LYS A 76 -4.83 8.45 1.40
CA LYS A 76 -3.93 9.55 1.10
C LYS A 76 -3.54 9.63 -0.36
N VAL A 77 -3.28 8.48 -1.00
CA VAL A 77 -2.63 8.48 -2.32
C VAL A 77 -3.44 7.86 -3.45
N SER A 78 -4.48 7.08 -3.16
CA SER A 78 -5.21 6.40 -4.22
C SER A 78 -6.06 7.37 -5.04
N ASN A 79 -6.26 7.02 -6.31
CA ASN A 79 -7.21 7.70 -7.19
C ASN A 79 -8.47 6.86 -7.33
N ARG A 80 -8.27 5.55 -7.35
CA ARG A 80 -9.33 4.57 -7.55
C ARG A 80 -9.18 3.47 -6.51
N VAL A 81 -10.30 3.01 -5.98
CA VAL A 81 -10.34 1.96 -4.97
C VAL A 81 -11.17 0.80 -5.49
N ILE A 82 -10.62 -0.39 -5.38
CA ILE A 82 -11.31 -1.63 -5.74
C ILE A 82 -11.38 -2.47 -4.47
N PHE A 83 -12.60 -2.69 -3.99
CA PHE A 83 -12.82 -3.51 -2.81
C PHE A 83 -13.20 -4.91 -3.25
N MET A 84 -12.46 -5.89 -2.77
CA MET A 84 -12.66 -7.29 -3.14
C MET A 84 -13.04 -8.12 -1.92
N ASP A 85 -13.90 -9.10 -2.12
CA ASP A 85 -14.31 -10.05 -1.10
C ASP A 85 -14.59 -11.38 -1.76
N GLN A 86 -14.04 -12.46 -1.21
CA GLN A 86 -14.22 -13.83 -1.69
C GLN A 86 -13.94 -13.97 -3.19
N GLY A 87 -12.88 -13.33 -3.66
CA GLY A 87 -12.45 -13.42 -5.06
C GLY A 87 -13.30 -12.60 -6.03
N ARG A 88 -14.18 -11.73 -5.52
CA ARG A 88 -15.06 -10.92 -6.36
C ARG A 88 -14.82 -9.44 -6.11
N ILE A 89 -14.99 -8.63 -7.15
CA ILE A 89 -14.98 -7.19 -7.02
C ILE A 89 -16.35 -6.75 -6.54
N ILE A 90 -16.40 -6.16 -5.34
CA ILE A 90 -17.64 -5.69 -4.72
C ILE A 90 -17.86 -4.21 -5.01
N GLU A 91 -16.78 -3.42 -4.95
CA GLU A 91 -16.81 -1.98 -5.21
C GLU A 91 -15.68 -1.63 -6.16
N ASP A 92 -15.95 -0.68 -7.06
CA ASP A 92 -14.94 -0.11 -7.95
C ASP A 92 -15.32 1.35 -8.14
N CYS A 93 -14.64 2.24 -7.42
CA CYS A 93 -15.02 3.63 -7.38
C CYS A 93 -13.82 4.53 -7.11
N THR A 94 -14.03 5.83 -7.10
CA THR A 94 -12.97 6.77 -6.75
C THR A 94 -12.68 6.72 -5.25
N ARG A 95 -11.49 7.21 -4.89
CA ARG A 95 -11.13 7.36 -3.48
C ARG A 95 -12.17 8.16 -2.71
N ASP A 96 -12.61 9.27 -3.27
CA ASP A 96 -13.55 10.15 -2.58
C ASP A 96 -14.90 9.47 -2.38
N GLU A 97 -15.36 8.70 -3.34
CA GLU A 97 -16.60 7.94 -3.20
C GLU A 97 -16.46 6.84 -2.14
N PHE A 98 -15.33 6.14 -2.14
CA PHE A 98 -15.13 5.02 -1.21
C PHE A 98 -15.01 5.48 0.23
N PHE A 99 -14.16 6.46 0.50
CA PHE A 99 -13.89 6.94 1.86
C PHE A 99 -14.79 8.09 2.30
N GLY A 100 -15.24 8.91 1.37
CA GLY A 100 -16.03 10.09 1.69
C GLY A 100 -17.53 9.87 1.72
N ASN A 101 -18.02 8.77 1.16
CA ASN A 101 -19.43 8.44 1.14
C ASN A 101 -19.67 6.98 1.50
N PRO A 102 -19.33 6.58 2.75
CA PRO A 102 -19.45 5.19 3.15
C PRO A 102 -20.86 4.63 3.13
N ASP A 103 -21.87 5.49 3.31
CA ASP A 103 -23.26 5.06 3.33
C ASP A 103 -23.75 4.53 1.98
N ALA A 104 -23.12 4.97 0.90
CA ALA A 104 -23.45 4.50 -0.45
C ALA A 104 -22.75 3.19 -0.82
N ARG A 105 -21.89 2.66 0.07
CA ARG A 105 -21.16 1.44 -0.20
C ARG A 105 -22.00 0.21 0.09
N SER A 106 -21.53 -0.93 -0.42
CA SER A 106 -22.13 -2.21 -0.12
C SER A 106 -22.06 -2.51 1.38
N THR A 107 -22.88 -3.43 1.87
CA THR A 107 -22.87 -3.82 3.28
C THR A 107 -21.49 -4.31 3.72
N ARG A 108 -20.82 -5.09 2.88
CA ARG A 108 -19.48 -5.60 3.18
C ARG A 108 -18.44 -4.49 3.27
N ALA A 109 -18.48 -3.54 2.33
CA ALA A 109 -17.55 -2.42 2.35
C ALA A 109 -17.81 -1.50 3.55
N LYS A 110 -19.06 -1.25 3.91
CA LYS A 110 -19.40 -0.47 5.11
C LYS A 110 -18.87 -1.13 6.37
N ASP A 111 -19.04 -2.44 6.51
CA ASP A 111 -18.55 -3.19 7.64
C ASP A 111 -17.02 -3.09 7.75
N PHE A 112 -16.34 -3.27 6.63
CA PHE A 112 -14.90 -3.14 6.56
C PHE A 112 -14.44 -1.75 6.99
N LEU A 113 -15.04 -0.71 6.43
CA LEU A 113 -14.68 0.68 6.74
C LEU A 113 -14.93 1.02 8.20
N SER A 114 -16.01 0.52 8.79
CA SER A 114 -16.34 0.78 10.20
C SER A 114 -15.30 0.21 11.15
N LYS A 115 -14.65 -0.88 10.77
CA LYS A 115 -13.62 -1.54 11.60
C LYS A 115 -12.26 -0.89 11.44
N ILE A 116 -11.96 -0.34 10.28
CA ILE A 116 -10.62 0.17 9.95
C ILE A 116 -10.52 1.67 10.16
N LEU A 117 -11.60 2.41 9.92
CA LEU A 117 -11.64 3.85 10.08
C LEU A 117 -12.51 4.19 11.30
N PRO A 118 -11.94 4.21 12.51
CA PRO A 118 -12.70 4.53 13.71
C PRO A 118 -13.23 5.96 13.67
N GLY A 119 -14.47 6.12 14.03
CA GLY A 119 -15.11 7.43 14.13
C GLY A 119 -15.79 7.86 12.89
#